data_6ac9808551e5ce0101f22b50d634ac46
#
_entry.id   6ac9808551e5ce0101f22b50d634ac46
#
_cell.length_a   1.000
_cell.length_b   1.000
_cell.length_c   1.000
_cell.angle_alpha   90.00
_cell.angle_beta   90.00
_cell.angle_gamma   90.00
#
_symmetry.space_group_name_H-M   'P 1'
#
loop_
_entity.id
_entity.type
_entity.pdbx_description
1 polymer ?
#
loop_
_entity_poly.entity_id
_entity_poly.type
_entity_poly.pdbx_seq_one_letter_code
_entity_poly.pdbx_strand_id
1 'polypeptide(L)'
;LIQAIGFSNSNQLNTIQKMKTILQIFALIAFAGMTINVNGQIKVDVKKKVTNQSNNRVNQRTDQTVGKGIDAVESGIKGVFRKKDKTDQETTEAEEKQQNGNQDNKASDKEQTKLAAYSKYDFIPGEKVVFYDDFSQDAVGDFPVMWNTNGSAEIVTTNLFPGHWMKFNFRESIWTDELLDLPDNYTIEFDIIPIKGEGNRMTGYQFQMMQANNPKAWDGGTAPGKGGFNFNIEYSGRPSYSTWLNKTECQNRNLSGFKNDAEFYQQENQKFHIAIWIQKSRVRLYQGENKLIDLPKAFPTECIKIDRLRFQDGAAMVSNVRIAIGAPDMRNKLITEGKLVTYGIYFDVNKDVVKPESYGTLKEIAAVLNENPDVRVKIIGHTDSDGADAANLDLSKRRGASVKDELVKNFGIDASRLESDGLGETQPVAPNDHTANKALNRRVEFIKL
;
A
#
# COMPACT_ATOMS: atom_id res chain seq x y z
N LEU A 1 24.92 -63.57 -20.84
CA LEU A 1 23.93 -62.44 -20.80
C LEU A 1 22.71 -62.75 -19.92
N ILE A 2 22.74 -63.79 -19.05
CA ILE A 2 21.58 -64.20 -18.21
C ILE A 2 21.88 -64.07 -16.70
N GLN A 3 23.06 -63.52 -16.28
CA GLN A 3 23.38 -63.34 -14.86
C GLN A 3 23.31 -61.88 -14.33
N ALA A 4 22.89 -60.91 -15.14
CA ALA A 4 22.86 -59.49 -14.72
C ALA A 4 21.44 -58.95 -14.39
N ILE A 5 20.36 -59.73 -14.49
CA ILE A 5 18.98 -59.26 -14.25
C ILE A 5 18.42 -59.69 -12.85
N GLY A 6 19.14 -60.52 -12.10
CA GLY A 6 18.70 -61.04 -10.80
C GLY A 6 18.92 -60.15 -9.57
N PHE A 7 19.76 -59.11 -9.64
CA PHE A 7 20.13 -58.31 -8.48
C PHE A 7 19.37 -56.98 -8.32
N SER A 8 18.56 -56.58 -9.31
CA SER A 8 17.81 -55.31 -9.25
C SER A 8 16.44 -55.43 -8.57
N ASN A 9 15.81 -56.60 -8.54
CA ASN A 9 14.46 -56.74 -8.02
C ASN A 9 14.37 -56.98 -6.50
N SER A 10 15.42 -57.46 -5.86
CA SER A 10 15.39 -57.70 -4.38
C SER A 10 15.49 -56.42 -3.59
N ASN A 11 16.24 -55.42 -4.08
CA ASN A 11 16.37 -54.14 -3.37
C ASN A 11 15.10 -53.25 -3.48
N GLN A 12 14.37 -53.33 -4.60
CA GLN A 12 13.12 -52.60 -4.73
C GLN A 12 11.98 -53.21 -3.89
N LEU A 13 11.92 -54.51 -3.77
CA LEU A 13 10.93 -55.19 -2.88
C LEU A 13 11.16 -54.88 -1.41
N ASN A 14 12.42 -54.84 -0.96
CA ASN A 14 12.75 -54.44 0.41
C ASN A 14 12.42 -52.98 0.75
N THR A 15 12.56 -52.06 -0.22
CA THR A 15 12.24 -50.67 -0.03
C THR A 15 10.72 -50.44 0.05
N ILE A 16 9.94 -51.13 -0.78
CA ILE A 16 8.46 -51.06 -0.76
C ILE A 16 7.90 -51.67 0.52
N GLN A 17 8.51 -52.74 1.01
CA GLN A 17 8.06 -53.37 2.26
C GLN A 17 8.38 -52.51 3.50
N LYS A 18 9.54 -51.83 3.52
CA LYS A 18 9.87 -50.85 4.57
C LYS A 18 8.94 -49.63 4.55
N MET A 19 8.57 -49.12 3.36
CA MET A 19 7.60 -48.02 3.26
C MET A 19 6.20 -48.41 3.74
N LYS A 20 5.73 -49.62 3.47
CA LYS A 20 4.45 -50.12 4.00
C LYS A 20 4.44 -50.26 5.52
N THR A 21 5.53 -50.67 6.12
CA THR A 21 5.66 -50.78 7.57
C THR A 21 5.68 -49.40 8.25
N ILE A 22 6.36 -48.43 7.66
CA ILE A 22 6.38 -47.04 8.15
C ILE A 22 4.99 -46.40 8.07
N LEU A 23 4.23 -46.63 6.98
CA LEU A 23 2.86 -46.15 6.84
C LEU A 23 1.91 -46.76 7.88
N GLN A 24 2.08 -48.04 8.22
CA GLN A 24 1.26 -48.68 9.25
C GLN A 24 1.57 -48.19 10.68
N ILE A 25 2.81 -47.80 10.97
CA ILE A 25 3.21 -47.20 12.27
C ILE A 25 2.61 -45.81 12.39
N PHE A 26 2.58 -44.99 11.32
CA PHE A 26 1.93 -43.68 11.34
C PHE A 26 0.41 -43.75 11.49
N ALA A 27 -0.23 -44.76 10.95
CA ALA A 27 -1.68 -44.97 11.08
C ALA A 27 -2.06 -45.39 12.52
N LEU A 28 -1.19 -46.13 13.24
CA LEU A 28 -1.42 -46.54 14.62
C LEU A 28 -1.22 -45.41 15.64
N ILE A 29 -0.34 -44.45 15.36
CA ILE A 29 -0.12 -43.28 16.21
C ILE A 29 -1.27 -42.25 16.08
N ALA A 30 -1.92 -42.16 14.92
CA ALA A 30 -3.07 -41.29 14.69
C ALA A 30 -4.36 -41.76 15.39
N PHE A 31 -4.47 -43.05 15.75
CA PHE A 31 -5.68 -43.62 16.38
C PHE A 31 -5.64 -43.67 17.94
N ALA A 32 -4.48 -43.40 18.56
CA ALA A 32 -4.32 -43.41 20.01
C ALA A 32 -4.56 -42.04 20.70
N GLY A 33 -4.93 -41.02 19.93
CA GLY A 33 -5.03 -39.62 20.40
C GLY A 33 -6.44 -39.07 20.63
N MET A 34 -7.51 -39.86 20.58
CA MET A 34 -8.87 -39.34 20.73
C MET A 34 -9.69 -40.08 21.76
N THR A 35 -9.55 -39.73 23.03
CA THR A 35 -10.65 -39.67 24.00
C THR A 35 -10.23 -38.86 25.23
N ILE A 36 -10.45 -37.57 25.22
CA ILE A 36 -10.60 -36.79 26.45
C ILE A 36 -11.90 -35.99 26.34
N ASN A 37 -12.88 -36.46 27.07
CA ASN A 37 -14.12 -35.76 27.36
C ASN A 37 -13.81 -34.68 28.39
N VAL A 38 -13.93 -33.39 28.04
CA VAL A 38 -13.95 -32.30 29.02
C VAL A 38 -15.21 -31.47 28.80
N ASN A 39 -16.25 -31.81 29.54
CA ASN A 39 -17.33 -30.90 29.84
C ASN A 39 -16.82 -29.82 30.79
N GLY A 40 -16.51 -28.66 30.28
CA GLY A 40 -16.19 -27.48 31.06
C GLY A 40 -16.63 -26.24 30.27
N GLN A 41 -17.83 -25.75 30.54
CA GLN A 41 -18.30 -24.47 30.06
C GLN A 41 -17.49 -23.35 30.71
N ILE A 42 -16.52 -22.78 29.99
CA ILE A 42 -15.89 -21.52 30.41
C ILE A 42 -16.80 -20.38 29.89
N LYS A 43 -17.61 -19.81 30.79
CA LYS A 43 -18.28 -18.54 30.54
C LYS A 43 -17.22 -17.44 30.53
N VAL A 44 -16.79 -17.01 29.35
CA VAL A 44 -15.96 -15.82 29.20
C VAL A 44 -16.90 -14.61 29.18
N ASP A 45 -16.78 -13.75 30.18
CA ASP A 45 -17.52 -12.48 30.24
C ASP A 45 -16.91 -11.49 29.25
N VAL A 46 -17.44 -11.49 28.03
CA VAL A 46 -17.00 -10.67 26.90
C VAL A 46 -17.13 -9.17 27.17
N LYS A 47 -18.04 -8.76 28.08
CA LYS A 47 -18.24 -7.34 28.40
C LYS A 47 -17.06 -6.71 29.10
N LYS A 48 -16.39 -7.45 30.00
CA LYS A 48 -15.25 -6.91 30.75
C LYS A 48 -13.98 -6.70 29.92
N LYS A 49 -13.80 -7.50 28.85
CA LYS A 49 -12.63 -7.40 27.97
C LYS A 49 -12.73 -6.24 26.95
N VAL A 50 -13.96 -5.94 26.50
CA VAL A 50 -14.20 -4.82 25.59
C VAL A 50 -14.05 -3.47 26.29
N THR A 51 -14.48 -3.36 27.56
CA THR A 51 -14.37 -2.12 28.34
C THR A 51 -12.92 -1.76 28.66
N ASN A 52 -12.07 -2.74 28.96
CA ASN A 52 -10.66 -2.48 29.26
C ASN A 52 -9.83 -2.10 28.01
N GLN A 53 -10.17 -2.61 26.83
CA GLN A 53 -9.52 -2.19 25.58
C GLN A 53 -9.96 -0.79 25.13
N SER A 54 -11.21 -0.43 25.39
CA SER A 54 -11.74 0.91 25.10
C SER A 54 -11.12 1.99 26.01
N ASN A 55 -10.99 1.70 27.31
CA ASN A 55 -10.42 2.66 28.26
C ASN A 55 -8.91 2.87 28.09
N ASN A 56 -8.16 1.86 27.69
CA ASN A 56 -6.72 2.03 27.37
C ASN A 56 -6.49 2.88 26.10
N ARG A 57 -7.42 2.86 25.14
CA ARG A 57 -7.34 3.72 23.94
C ARG A 57 -7.75 5.17 24.21
N VAL A 58 -8.64 5.42 25.17
CA VAL A 58 -9.05 6.77 25.54
C VAL A 58 -7.97 7.47 26.37
N ASN A 59 -7.29 6.77 27.27
CA ASN A 59 -6.24 7.37 28.12
C ASN A 59 -4.93 7.68 27.39
N GLN A 60 -4.68 7.08 26.20
CA GLN A 60 -3.53 7.44 25.36
C GLN A 60 -3.77 8.67 24.47
N ARG A 61 -4.99 9.20 24.41
CA ARG A 61 -5.34 10.33 23.53
C ARG A 61 -5.46 11.68 24.22
N THR A 62 -5.36 11.74 25.56
CA THR A 62 -5.56 12.98 26.32
C THR A 62 -4.27 13.73 26.63
N ASP A 63 -3.10 13.22 26.31
CA ASP A 63 -1.79 13.82 26.65
C ASP A 63 -1.07 14.54 25.49
N GLN A 64 -1.80 14.99 24.45
CA GLN A 64 -1.17 15.72 23.33
C GLN A 64 -1.73 17.14 23.17
N THR A 65 -1.37 18.01 24.06
CA THR A 65 -1.41 19.44 23.79
C THR A 65 -0.11 20.05 24.30
N VAL A 66 0.84 20.30 23.42
CA VAL A 66 1.74 21.49 23.37
C VAL A 66 2.79 21.28 22.25
N GLY A 67 2.77 22.12 21.23
CA GLY A 67 3.75 22.21 20.12
C GLY A 67 3.20 23.17 19.06
N LYS A 68 3.09 24.46 19.41
CA LYS A 68 2.52 25.46 18.51
C LYS A 68 3.54 25.85 17.42
N GLY A 69 3.19 25.52 16.18
CA GLY A 69 3.85 26.09 15.01
C GLY A 69 3.96 25.17 13.79
N ILE A 70 4.32 23.91 14.01
CA ILE A 70 4.44 22.91 12.93
C ILE A 70 3.39 21.81 13.07
N ASP A 71 2.89 21.58 14.28
CA ASP A 71 1.89 20.54 14.60
C ASP A 71 0.49 20.83 14.04
N ALA A 72 0.18 22.07 13.73
CA ALA A 72 -1.12 22.47 13.21
C ALA A 72 -1.40 21.88 11.81
N VAL A 73 -0.36 21.61 11.04
CA VAL A 73 -0.50 21.05 9.68
C VAL A 73 -0.72 19.55 9.72
N GLU A 74 -0.06 18.86 10.65
CA GLU A 74 -0.14 17.40 10.76
C GLU A 74 -1.39 16.93 11.53
N SER A 75 -1.87 17.70 12.51
CA SER A 75 -3.11 17.43 13.24
C SER A 75 -4.36 17.80 12.44
N GLY A 76 -4.28 18.78 11.54
CA GLY A 76 -5.37 19.16 10.63
C GLY A 76 -5.79 18.02 9.70
N ILE A 77 -4.83 17.23 9.22
CA ILE A 77 -5.10 16.13 8.29
C ILE A 77 -5.83 14.97 8.96
N LYS A 78 -5.48 14.64 10.21
CA LYS A 78 -6.17 13.57 10.97
C LYS A 78 -7.59 13.94 11.41
N GLY A 79 -7.90 15.22 11.52
CA GLY A 79 -9.22 15.73 11.94
C GLY A 79 -10.24 15.81 10.81
N VAL A 80 -9.81 16.12 9.61
CA VAL A 80 -10.72 16.37 8.46
C VAL A 80 -11.34 15.08 7.94
N PHE A 81 -10.64 13.95 8.04
CA PHE A 81 -11.13 12.66 7.53
C PHE A 81 -12.06 11.91 8.50
N ARG A 82 -12.34 12.43 9.72
CA ARG A 82 -13.13 11.72 10.74
C ARG A 82 -14.45 12.35 11.14
N LYS A 83 -14.89 13.47 10.55
CA LYS A 83 -16.13 14.13 10.94
C LYS A 83 -17.11 14.28 9.79
N LYS A 84 -17.92 13.26 9.59
CA LYS A 84 -19.31 13.42 9.15
C LYS A 84 -20.09 12.20 9.62
N ASP A 85 -20.74 12.38 10.76
CA ASP A 85 -22.07 11.90 11.09
C ASP A 85 -22.32 12.08 12.58
N LYS A 86 -23.10 13.10 12.92
CA LYS A 86 -24.23 13.06 13.88
C LYS A 86 -24.77 14.45 14.13
N THR A 87 -26.00 14.57 13.74
CA THR A 87 -26.92 15.69 13.95
C THR A 87 -27.54 15.61 15.36
N ASP A 88 -27.64 16.80 15.97
CA ASP A 88 -28.66 17.30 16.91
C ASP A 88 -29.11 16.53 18.17
N GLN A 89 -28.90 17.15 19.30
CA GLN A 89 -30.00 17.64 20.15
C GLN A 89 -29.46 18.49 21.32
N GLU A 90 -30.03 19.72 21.42
CA GLU A 90 -29.95 20.64 22.55
C GLU A 90 -30.54 20.06 23.84
N THR A 91 -30.00 20.46 24.97
CA THR A 91 -30.80 21.07 26.06
C THR A 91 -29.91 21.70 27.14
N THR A 92 -30.37 22.84 27.57
CA THR A 92 -29.96 23.83 28.56
C THR A 92 -29.94 23.38 30.03
N GLU A 93 -29.23 24.20 30.82
CA GLU A 93 -29.36 24.64 32.21
C GLU A 93 -28.19 24.27 33.10
N ALA A 94 -27.49 25.16 33.61
CA ALA A 94 -27.53 26.31 34.54
C ALA A 94 -26.89 25.98 35.90
N GLU A 95 -25.91 26.82 36.22
CA GLU A 95 -25.43 27.35 37.51
C GLU A 95 -25.40 26.50 38.79
N GLU A 96 -24.25 26.46 39.49
CA GLU A 96 -24.05 27.23 40.73
C GLU A 96 -22.61 27.07 41.28
N LYS A 97 -22.19 28.20 41.88
CA LYS A 97 -20.93 28.45 42.58
C LYS A 97 -20.83 27.71 43.91
N GLN A 98 -19.60 27.34 44.35
CA GLN A 98 -19.13 27.76 45.66
C GLN A 98 -17.59 27.63 45.80
N GLN A 99 -17.01 28.71 46.37
CA GLN A 99 -15.61 28.86 46.83
C GLN A 99 -15.38 27.99 48.08
N ASN A 100 -14.17 27.46 48.23
CA ASN A 100 -13.32 27.75 49.37
C ASN A 100 -11.89 27.26 49.16
N GLY A 101 -10.95 28.08 49.56
CA GLY A 101 -9.52 27.94 49.45
C GLY A 101 -8.91 27.08 50.56
N ASN A 102 -7.72 26.62 50.30
CA ASN A 102 -6.49 26.87 51.07
C ASN A 102 -5.25 26.17 50.49
N GLN A 103 -4.26 27.01 50.31
CA GLN A 103 -2.81 26.90 50.59
C GLN A 103 -2.01 25.67 50.08
N ASP A 104 -1.06 26.05 49.22
CA ASP A 104 0.36 25.71 49.18
C ASP A 104 0.84 24.28 49.41
N ASN A 105 1.17 23.63 48.27
CA ASN A 105 2.43 22.92 48.20
C ASN A 105 2.97 22.98 46.75
N LYS A 106 4.01 23.79 46.57
CA LYS A 106 4.77 23.96 45.36
C LYS A 106 5.71 22.77 45.20
N ALA A 107 5.19 21.66 44.68
CA ALA A 107 6.01 20.59 44.08
C ALA A 107 6.15 20.93 42.61
N SER A 108 7.33 21.31 42.17
CA SER A 108 7.66 21.50 40.77
C SER A 108 7.63 20.12 40.08
N ASP A 109 6.50 19.74 39.54
CA ASP A 109 6.46 18.67 38.54
C ASP A 109 7.22 19.17 37.32
N LYS A 110 8.46 18.70 37.19
CA LYS A 110 9.17 18.73 35.92
C LYS A 110 8.37 17.80 34.99
N GLU A 111 7.53 18.42 34.15
CA GLU A 111 6.89 17.75 33.03
C GLU A 111 8.00 17.04 32.24
N GLN A 112 8.08 15.74 32.37
CA GLN A 112 8.98 14.93 31.57
C GLN A 112 8.48 15.01 30.14
N THR A 113 9.15 15.79 29.32
CA THR A 113 8.90 15.86 27.88
C THR A 113 9.05 14.45 27.32
N LYS A 114 7.93 13.80 26.99
CA LYS A 114 7.97 12.47 26.36
C LYS A 114 8.65 12.60 25.02
N LEU A 115 9.60 11.72 24.70
CA LEU A 115 10.24 11.65 23.41
C LEU A 115 9.17 11.36 22.34
N ALA A 116 9.03 12.26 21.37
CA ALA A 116 8.19 12.07 20.20
C ALA A 116 9.07 11.94 18.96
N ALA A 117 8.84 10.90 18.16
CA ALA A 117 9.50 10.68 16.89
C ALA A 117 8.53 10.96 15.74
N TYR A 118 8.96 11.78 14.79
CA TYR A 118 8.15 12.15 13.63
C TYR A 118 8.74 11.50 12.37
N SER A 119 7.96 10.72 11.65
CA SER A 119 8.32 10.20 10.33
C SER A 119 7.66 11.06 9.26
N LYS A 120 8.44 11.49 8.28
CA LYS A 120 7.98 12.37 7.22
C LYS A 120 7.55 11.54 6.01
N TYR A 121 6.28 11.65 5.60
CA TYR A 121 5.86 11.10 4.32
C TYR A 121 6.44 11.95 3.19
N ASP A 122 7.29 11.34 2.38
CA ASP A 122 8.07 11.98 1.31
C ASP A 122 7.96 11.22 -0.02
N PHE A 123 6.96 10.36 -0.17
CA PHE A 123 6.74 9.64 -1.42
C PHE A 123 6.17 10.58 -2.49
N ILE A 124 6.79 10.56 -3.66
CA ILE A 124 6.33 11.24 -4.86
C ILE A 124 6.40 10.24 -5.99
N PRO A 125 5.28 9.96 -6.68
CA PRO A 125 5.28 9.01 -7.78
C PRO A 125 6.10 9.52 -8.97
N GLY A 126 6.60 8.60 -9.77
CA GLY A 126 7.29 8.91 -11.01
C GLY A 126 6.41 9.71 -11.97
N GLU A 127 7.05 10.49 -12.80
CA GLU A 127 6.41 11.43 -13.71
C GLU A 127 5.71 10.77 -14.89
N LYS A 128 6.32 9.72 -15.44
CA LYS A 128 5.82 9.01 -16.62
C LYS A 128 5.36 7.60 -16.22
N VAL A 129 4.06 7.33 -16.35
CA VAL A 129 3.51 5.99 -16.19
C VAL A 129 3.96 5.10 -17.34
N VAL A 130 4.59 3.96 -17.04
CA VAL A 130 5.06 2.98 -18.03
C VAL A 130 4.32 1.66 -17.96
N PHE A 131 3.65 1.38 -16.84
CA PHE A 131 2.76 0.25 -16.66
C PHE A 131 1.61 0.68 -15.75
N TYR A 132 0.39 0.32 -16.12
CA TYR A 132 -0.77 0.53 -15.28
C TYR A 132 -1.81 -0.54 -15.57
N ASP A 133 -2.33 -1.17 -14.51
CA ASP A 133 -3.41 -2.13 -14.59
C ASP A 133 -4.35 -2.00 -13.40
N ASP A 134 -5.59 -1.62 -13.68
CA ASP A 134 -6.71 -1.62 -12.74
C ASP A 134 -7.71 -2.73 -13.08
N PHE A 135 -7.35 -3.61 -14.02
CA PHE A 135 -8.12 -4.76 -14.48
C PHE A 135 -9.50 -4.42 -15.08
N SER A 136 -9.79 -3.15 -15.35
CA SER A 136 -11.10 -2.73 -15.88
C SER A 136 -11.34 -3.21 -17.32
N GLN A 137 -10.30 -3.61 -18.04
CA GLN A 137 -10.37 -4.16 -19.39
C GLN A 137 -10.57 -5.68 -19.43
N ASP A 138 -10.37 -6.35 -18.28
CA ASP A 138 -10.51 -7.78 -18.15
C ASP A 138 -11.92 -8.15 -17.69
N ALA A 139 -12.47 -9.23 -18.21
CA ALA A 139 -13.80 -9.70 -17.81
C ALA A 139 -13.76 -10.33 -16.41
N VAL A 140 -14.83 -10.10 -15.63
CA VAL A 140 -14.98 -10.74 -14.32
C VAL A 140 -15.07 -12.26 -14.49
N GLY A 141 -14.24 -12.98 -13.76
CA GLY A 141 -14.09 -14.45 -13.83
C GLY A 141 -12.94 -14.90 -14.71
N ASP A 142 -12.37 -14.03 -15.55
CA ASP A 142 -11.25 -14.37 -16.44
C ASP A 142 -9.90 -14.09 -15.75
N PHE A 143 -8.84 -14.67 -16.32
CA PHE A 143 -7.45 -14.38 -15.94
C PHE A 143 -6.98 -13.10 -16.65
N PRO A 144 -6.28 -12.16 -15.96
CA PRO A 144 -5.88 -10.87 -16.53
C PRO A 144 -4.81 -11.00 -17.62
N VAL A 145 -5.02 -10.29 -18.73
CA VAL A 145 -4.25 -10.43 -19.99
C VAL A 145 -2.78 -10.04 -19.85
N MET A 146 -2.45 -9.03 -19.04
CA MET A 146 -1.06 -8.56 -18.88
C MET A 146 -0.23 -9.39 -17.89
N TRP A 147 -0.77 -10.47 -17.37
CA TRP A 147 -0.15 -11.29 -16.33
C TRP A 147 -0.01 -12.75 -16.77
N ASN A 148 0.81 -13.49 -16.04
CA ASN A 148 0.99 -14.92 -16.20
C ASN A 148 0.98 -15.60 -14.83
N THR A 149 0.77 -16.92 -14.79
CA THR A 149 0.65 -17.67 -13.52
C THR A 149 1.11 -19.11 -13.66
N ASN A 150 1.50 -19.70 -12.54
CA ASN A 150 1.70 -21.15 -12.42
C ASN A 150 0.48 -21.86 -11.79
N GLY A 151 -0.56 -21.12 -11.46
CA GLY A 151 -1.75 -21.62 -10.79
C GLY A 151 -3.01 -21.03 -11.39
N SER A 152 -3.79 -20.36 -10.59
CA SER A 152 -5.05 -19.76 -10.97
C SER A 152 -5.22 -18.38 -10.34
N ALA A 153 -5.70 -17.42 -11.10
CA ALA A 153 -6.17 -16.13 -10.60
C ALA A 153 -7.38 -15.71 -11.42
N GLU A 154 -8.22 -14.88 -10.87
CA GLU A 154 -9.44 -14.42 -11.52
C GLU A 154 -9.70 -12.96 -11.22
N ILE A 155 -10.35 -12.26 -12.14
CA ILE A 155 -10.83 -10.91 -11.89
C ILE A 155 -12.16 -10.99 -11.15
N VAL A 156 -12.27 -10.23 -10.07
CA VAL A 156 -13.47 -10.17 -9.24
C VAL A 156 -13.88 -8.71 -8.98
N THR A 157 -15.14 -8.51 -8.63
CA THR A 157 -15.64 -7.28 -8.03
C THR A 157 -15.95 -7.49 -6.56
N THR A 158 -15.97 -6.44 -5.76
CA THR A 158 -16.28 -6.52 -4.33
C THR A 158 -17.41 -5.56 -3.95
N ASN A 159 -18.09 -5.86 -2.87
CA ASN A 159 -19.15 -5.00 -2.31
C ASN A 159 -18.61 -3.84 -1.45
N LEU A 160 -17.34 -3.90 -1.04
CA LEU A 160 -16.73 -2.90 -0.15
C LEU A 160 -15.86 -1.89 -0.91
N PHE A 161 -15.17 -2.37 -1.95
CA PHE A 161 -14.21 -1.57 -2.71
C PHE A 161 -14.56 -1.67 -4.19
N PRO A 162 -14.99 -0.56 -4.82
CA PRO A 162 -15.37 -0.56 -6.23
C PRO A 162 -14.16 -0.83 -7.13
N GLY A 163 -14.43 -1.25 -8.37
CA GLY A 163 -13.44 -1.59 -9.39
C GLY A 163 -13.23 -3.09 -9.54
N HIS A 164 -12.27 -3.44 -10.40
CA HIS A 164 -11.87 -4.82 -10.66
C HIS A 164 -10.63 -5.15 -9.83
N TRP A 165 -10.54 -6.39 -9.39
CA TRP A 165 -9.49 -6.88 -8.52
C TRP A 165 -9.00 -8.23 -9.01
N MET A 166 -7.70 -8.38 -9.22
CA MET A 166 -7.07 -9.68 -9.45
C MET A 166 -7.00 -10.44 -8.13
N LYS A 167 -7.77 -11.49 -7.98
CA LYS A 167 -7.79 -12.36 -6.80
C LYS A 167 -6.91 -13.58 -7.05
N PHE A 168 -6.07 -13.91 -6.09
CA PHE A 168 -5.23 -15.09 -6.08
C PHE A 168 -5.22 -15.76 -4.71
N ASN A 169 -4.83 -17.04 -4.69
CA ASN A 169 -4.88 -17.87 -3.51
C ASN A 169 -3.48 -18.37 -3.09
N PHE A 170 -3.43 -19.07 -1.97
CA PHE A 170 -2.21 -19.64 -1.43
C PHE A 170 -1.54 -20.63 -2.40
N ARG A 171 -0.20 -20.53 -2.52
CA ARG A 171 0.69 -21.28 -3.43
C ARG A 171 0.60 -20.88 -4.91
N GLU A 172 -0.16 -19.89 -5.25
CA GLU A 172 -0.16 -19.32 -6.58
C GLU A 172 0.89 -18.23 -6.70
N SER A 173 1.47 -18.11 -7.87
CA SER A 173 2.37 -17.03 -8.25
C SER A 173 1.84 -16.38 -9.51
N ILE A 174 1.67 -15.07 -9.49
CA ILE A 174 1.21 -14.27 -10.61
C ILE A 174 2.27 -13.21 -10.89
N TRP A 175 2.73 -13.10 -12.12
CA TRP A 175 3.79 -12.16 -12.52
C TRP A 175 3.45 -11.44 -13.80
N THR A 176 4.09 -10.28 -14.03
CA THR A 176 3.97 -9.55 -15.30
C THR A 176 4.42 -10.42 -16.46
N ASP A 177 3.59 -10.59 -17.48
CA ASP A 177 3.86 -11.52 -18.62
C ASP A 177 5.12 -11.08 -19.38
N GLU A 178 5.22 -9.79 -19.70
CA GLU A 178 6.38 -9.22 -20.33
C GLU A 178 7.41 -8.69 -19.32
N LEU A 179 8.69 -8.67 -19.73
CA LEU A 179 9.74 -8.05 -18.95
C LEU A 179 9.68 -6.52 -19.05
N LEU A 180 9.86 -5.87 -17.93
CA LEU A 180 9.82 -4.43 -17.78
C LEU A 180 11.21 -3.82 -18.08
N ASP A 181 11.27 -2.78 -18.87
CA ASP A 181 12.49 -1.99 -19.05
C ASP A 181 12.51 -0.78 -18.12
N LEU A 182 13.04 -0.96 -16.91
CA LEU A 182 13.03 0.05 -15.86
C LEU A 182 14.39 0.74 -15.75
N PRO A 183 14.42 2.09 -15.64
CA PRO A 183 15.65 2.84 -15.33
C PRO A 183 16.04 2.67 -13.85
N ASP A 184 17.11 3.36 -13.42
CA ASP A 184 17.56 3.34 -12.03
C ASP A 184 16.57 3.96 -11.02
N ASN A 185 15.71 4.87 -11.49
CA ASN A 185 14.74 5.58 -10.63
C ASN A 185 13.32 5.35 -11.14
N TYR A 186 12.52 4.71 -10.31
CA TYR A 186 11.11 4.43 -10.60
C TYR A 186 10.31 4.22 -9.33
N THR A 187 8.99 4.27 -9.46
CA THR A 187 8.03 3.97 -8.40
C THR A 187 7.12 2.83 -8.81
N ILE A 188 6.72 2.03 -7.83
CA ILE A 188 5.71 0.99 -7.98
C ILE A 188 4.64 1.25 -6.95
N GLU A 189 3.38 1.20 -7.34
CA GLU A 189 2.24 1.38 -6.47
C GLU A 189 1.19 0.31 -6.76
N PHE A 190 0.46 -0.12 -5.74
CA PHE A 190 -0.71 -0.97 -5.89
C PHE A 190 -1.62 -0.89 -4.68
N ASP A 191 -2.91 -1.15 -4.88
CA ASP A 191 -3.86 -1.39 -3.80
C ASP A 191 -3.99 -2.90 -3.56
N ILE A 192 -4.04 -3.31 -2.29
CA ILE A 192 -4.14 -4.72 -1.93
C ILE A 192 -5.11 -4.93 -0.76
N ILE A 193 -5.86 -6.03 -0.82
CA ILE A 193 -6.80 -6.46 0.21
C ILE A 193 -6.40 -7.88 0.59
N PRO A 194 -5.77 -8.10 1.76
CA PRO A 194 -5.56 -9.44 2.29
C PRO A 194 -6.91 -10.12 2.55
N ILE A 195 -7.05 -11.37 2.13
CA ILE A 195 -8.25 -12.17 2.37
C ILE A 195 -7.91 -13.46 3.09
N LYS A 196 -8.91 -14.17 3.56
CA LYS A 196 -8.72 -15.51 4.11
C LYS A 196 -8.44 -16.50 2.98
N GLY A 197 -7.44 -17.32 3.19
CA GLY A 197 -7.21 -18.49 2.35
C GLY A 197 -8.04 -19.70 2.79
N GLU A 198 -7.73 -20.84 2.23
CA GLU A 198 -8.30 -22.13 2.65
C GLU A 198 -8.10 -22.34 4.16
N GLY A 199 -9.14 -22.81 4.86
CA GLY A 199 -9.11 -22.98 6.31
C GLY A 199 -9.44 -21.73 7.12
N ASN A 200 -9.95 -20.66 6.49
CA ASN A 200 -10.49 -19.47 7.14
C ASN A 200 -9.45 -18.69 7.99
N ARG A 201 -8.17 -18.73 7.61
CA ARG A 201 -7.07 -18.00 8.25
C ARG A 201 -6.44 -17.04 7.26
N MET A 202 -5.94 -15.90 7.77
CA MET A 202 -5.09 -15.03 6.99
C MET A 202 -3.81 -15.78 6.61
N THR A 203 -3.47 -15.81 5.34
CA THR A 203 -2.30 -16.54 4.83
C THR A 203 -1.10 -15.63 4.58
N GLY A 204 -1.28 -14.32 4.74
CA GLY A 204 -0.29 -13.34 4.30
C GLY A 204 -0.24 -13.24 2.77
N TYR A 205 0.77 -12.60 2.25
CA TYR A 205 1.12 -12.57 0.83
C TYR A 205 2.54 -12.06 0.65
N GLN A 206 3.11 -12.29 -0.52
CA GLN A 206 4.40 -11.73 -0.93
C GLN A 206 4.25 -10.91 -2.21
N PHE A 207 4.87 -9.74 -2.23
CA PHE A 207 5.14 -8.96 -3.44
C PHE A 207 6.63 -8.95 -3.70
N GLN A 208 7.03 -9.31 -4.91
CA GLN A 208 8.44 -9.41 -5.30
C GLN A 208 8.74 -8.55 -6.52
N MET A 209 9.85 -7.84 -6.45
CA MET A 209 10.52 -7.20 -7.59
C MET A 209 11.79 -7.97 -7.84
N MET A 210 12.00 -8.50 -9.05
CA MET A 210 13.15 -9.36 -9.33
C MET A 210 13.68 -9.19 -10.74
N GLN A 211 14.90 -9.65 -10.96
CA GLN A 211 15.40 -9.93 -12.30
C GLN A 211 15.09 -11.39 -12.66
N ALA A 212 14.30 -11.59 -13.71
CA ALA A 212 13.97 -12.92 -14.21
C ALA A 212 15.18 -13.61 -14.82
N ASN A 213 15.19 -14.96 -14.86
CA ASN A 213 16.22 -15.72 -15.56
C ASN A 213 16.11 -15.54 -17.07
N ASN A 214 14.89 -15.59 -17.59
CA ASN A 214 14.57 -15.28 -18.97
C ASN A 214 13.06 -14.89 -19.08
N PRO A 215 12.61 -14.32 -20.20
CA PRO A 215 11.22 -13.86 -20.35
C PRO A 215 10.16 -14.93 -20.10
N LYS A 216 10.44 -16.18 -20.43
CA LYS A 216 9.50 -17.31 -20.32
C LYS A 216 9.69 -18.14 -19.03
N ALA A 217 10.67 -17.79 -18.18
CA ALA A 217 10.91 -18.54 -16.96
C ALA A 217 9.82 -18.25 -15.92
N TRP A 218 9.28 -19.30 -15.33
CA TRP A 218 8.45 -19.17 -14.13
C TRP A 218 9.24 -18.68 -12.92
N ASP A 219 10.53 -18.98 -12.82
CA ASP A 219 11.38 -18.60 -11.68
C ASP A 219 10.76 -18.99 -10.33
N GLY A 220 10.54 -20.28 -10.13
CA GLY A 220 9.92 -20.82 -8.91
C GLY A 220 10.74 -20.60 -7.64
N GLY A 221 10.09 -20.81 -6.48
CA GLY A 221 10.72 -20.74 -5.17
C GLY A 221 10.65 -19.37 -4.49
N THR A 222 11.20 -19.31 -3.27
CA THR A 222 11.15 -18.11 -2.41
C THR A 222 12.19 -17.04 -2.76
N ALA A 223 13.24 -17.43 -3.46
CA ALA A 223 14.31 -16.55 -3.95
C ALA A 223 14.47 -16.74 -5.48
N PRO A 224 13.47 -16.31 -6.27
CA PRO A 224 13.38 -16.58 -7.70
C PRO A 224 14.34 -15.72 -8.53
N GLY A 225 14.57 -16.14 -9.79
CA GLY A 225 15.32 -15.36 -10.75
C GLY A 225 16.78 -15.16 -10.36
N LYS A 226 17.36 -14.03 -10.76
CA LYS A 226 18.78 -13.70 -10.50
C LYS A 226 18.99 -12.94 -9.19
N GLY A 227 17.92 -12.36 -8.64
CA GLY A 227 17.93 -11.59 -7.41
C GLY A 227 16.77 -10.59 -7.36
N GLY A 228 16.53 -10.01 -6.19
CA GLY A 228 15.44 -9.07 -6.03
C GLY A 228 15.19 -8.61 -4.59
N PHE A 229 14.02 -8.00 -4.43
CA PHE A 229 13.46 -7.53 -3.17
C PHE A 229 12.08 -8.15 -2.98
N ASN A 230 11.81 -8.61 -1.77
CA ASN A 230 10.53 -9.14 -1.34
C ASN A 230 9.94 -8.27 -0.24
N PHE A 231 8.71 -7.84 -0.41
CA PHE A 231 7.83 -7.33 0.64
C PHE A 231 6.84 -8.42 0.99
N ASN A 232 6.75 -8.76 2.25
CA ASN A 232 5.94 -9.86 2.73
C ASN A 232 5.04 -9.42 3.88
N ILE A 233 3.79 -9.83 3.84
CA ILE A 233 2.89 -9.80 4.98
C ILE A 233 2.80 -11.20 5.55
N GLU A 234 3.22 -11.34 6.80
CA GLU A 234 3.19 -12.62 7.51
C GLU A 234 1.75 -13.00 7.91
N TYR A 235 1.55 -14.23 8.33
CA TYR A 235 0.24 -14.74 8.79
C TYR A 235 -0.38 -13.92 9.94
N SER A 236 0.42 -13.19 10.69
CA SER A 236 -0.03 -12.25 11.72
C SER A 236 -0.48 -10.89 11.18
N GLY A 237 -0.32 -10.64 9.89
CA GLY A 237 -0.47 -9.32 9.28
C GLY A 237 0.78 -8.44 9.36
N ARG A 238 1.87 -8.93 9.98
CA ARG A 238 3.09 -8.15 10.19
C ARG A 238 3.85 -7.94 8.89
N PRO A 239 4.19 -6.67 8.55
CA PRO A 239 5.05 -6.37 7.40
C PRO A 239 6.49 -6.82 7.65
N SER A 240 7.07 -7.50 6.66
CA SER A 240 8.47 -7.88 6.64
C SER A 240 9.07 -7.69 5.24
N TYR A 241 10.39 -7.75 5.14
CA TYR A 241 11.10 -7.66 3.86
C TYR A 241 12.33 -8.55 3.85
N SER A 242 12.73 -8.94 2.64
CA SER A 242 14.00 -9.58 2.38
C SER A 242 14.55 -9.22 1.00
N THR A 243 15.87 -9.30 0.87
CA THR A 243 16.54 -9.22 -0.43
C THR A 243 17.29 -10.51 -0.68
N TRP A 244 17.49 -10.86 -1.93
CA TRP A 244 18.31 -12.03 -2.32
C TRP A 244 19.08 -11.76 -3.60
N LEU A 245 20.18 -12.49 -3.78
CA LEU A 245 21.00 -12.45 -4.95
C LEU A 245 21.52 -13.84 -5.25
N ASN A 246 21.19 -14.38 -6.42
CA ASN A 246 21.57 -15.72 -6.86
C ASN A 246 22.80 -15.75 -7.76
N LYS A 247 23.47 -14.60 -7.97
CA LYS A 247 24.71 -14.50 -8.74
C LYS A 247 25.91 -14.61 -7.83
N THR A 248 26.78 -15.59 -8.10
CA THR A 248 28.01 -15.85 -7.33
C THR A 248 29.07 -14.78 -7.51
N GLU A 249 29.03 -14.02 -8.59
CA GLU A 249 30.02 -13.00 -8.97
C GLU A 249 29.87 -11.69 -8.17
N CYS A 250 28.72 -11.50 -7.50
CA CYS A 250 28.44 -10.29 -6.76
C CYS A 250 28.50 -10.56 -5.27
N GLN A 251 29.18 -9.68 -4.52
CA GLN A 251 29.19 -9.77 -3.06
C GLN A 251 27.76 -9.60 -2.53
N ASN A 252 27.22 -10.68 -2.00
CA ASN A 252 25.86 -10.74 -1.53
C ASN A 252 25.77 -10.35 -0.05
N ARG A 253 24.94 -9.37 0.25
CA ARG A 253 24.40 -9.14 1.59
C ARG A 253 22.89 -9.24 1.49
N ASN A 254 22.35 -10.43 1.73
CA ASN A 254 20.92 -10.58 1.91
C ASN A 254 20.50 -9.76 3.13
N LEU A 255 19.59 -8.83 2.93
CA LEU A 255 18.97 -8.04 3.99
C LEU A 255 17.63 -8.65 4.32
N SER A 256 17.25 -8.62 5.58
CA SER A 256 15.90 -8.97 6.01
C SER A 256 15.54 -8.18 7.26
N GLY A 257 14.25 -7.98 7.45
CA GLY A 257 13.73 -7.31 8.62
C GLY A 257 12.21 -7.30 8.62
N PHE A 258 11.65 -6.76 9.69
CA PHE A 258 10.21 -6.67 9.88
C PHE A 258 9.84 -5.41 10.66
N LYS A 259 8.57 -5.01 10.55
CA LYS A 259 7.99 -3.91 11.30
C LYS A 259 7.20 -4.47 12.49
N ASN A 260 7.64 -4.18 13.71
CA ASN A 260 7.00 -4.70 14.93
C ASN A 260 5.85 -3.85 15.46
N ASP A 261 5.69 -2.63 14.94
CA ASP A 261 4.64 -1.74 15.40
C ASP A 261 3.28 -2.26 14.90
N ALA A 262 2.43 -2.69 15.83
CA ALA A 262 1.15 -3.35 15.51
C ALA A 262 0.18 -2.45 14.74
N GLU A 263 0.38 -1.13 14.75
CA GLU A 263 -0.40 -0.18 13.95
C GLU A 263 -0.24 -0.37 12.44
N PHE A 264 0.89 -0.98 11.99
CA PHE A 264 1.16 -1.25 10.58
C PHE A 264 0.75 -2.66 10.16
N TYR A 265 0.25 -3.49 11.08
CA TYR A 265 -0.19 -4.84 10.73
C TYR A 265 -1.42 -4.78 9.85
N GLN A 266 -1.32 -5.44 8.70
CA GLN A 266 -2.45 -5.56 7.80
C GLN A 266 -3.49 -6.54 8.35
N GLN A 267 -4.74 -6.22 8.13
CA GLN A 267 -5.88 -7.04 8.52
C GLN A 267 -6.66 -7.47 7.28
N GLU A 268 -7.26 -8.64 7.34
CA GLU A 268 -8.13 -9.13 6.28
C GLU A 268 -9.31 -8.19 5.99
N ASN A 269 -9.74 -8.17 4.74
CA ASN A 269 -10.85 -7.34 4.25
C ASN A 269 -10.65 -5.82 4.44
N GLN A 270 -9.42 -5.38 4.64
CA GLN A 270 -9.04 -3.97 4.62
C GLN A 270 -8.16 -3.69 3.42
N LYS A 271 -8.39 -2.54 2.78
CA LYS A 271 -7.60 -2.08 1.65
C LYS A 271 -6.38 -1.32 2.14
N PHE A 272 -5.21 -1.70 1.63
CA PHE A 272 -3.94 -1.03 1.86
C PHE A 272 -3.37 -0.53 0.54
N HIS A 273 -2.95 0.73 0.51
CA HIS A 273 -2.15 1.26 -0.58
C HIS A 273 -0.67 1.05 -0.27
N ILE A 274 0.04 0.39 -1.16
CA ILE A 274 1.48 0.15 -1.07
C ILE A 274 2.18 0.98 -2.12
N ALA A 275 3.19 1.74 -1.70
CA ALA A 275 4.03 2.50 -2.60
C ALA A 275 5.51 2.19 -2.35
N ILE A 276 6.26 1.97 -3.42
CA ILE A 276 7.68 1.61 -3.36
C ILE A 276 8.44 2.58 -4.24
N TRP A 277 9.44 3.22 -3.67
CA TRP A 277 10.31 4.15 -4.39
C TRP A 277 11.72 3.57 -4.49
N ILE A 278 12.13 3.30 -5.72
CA ILE A 278 13.46 2.79 -6.05
C ILE A 278 14.30 3.95 -6.59
N GLN A 279 15.48 4.15 -6.00
CA GLN A 279 16.47 5.12 -6.42
C GLN A 279 17.84 4.43 -6.48
N LYS A 280 18.21 3.94 -7.64
CA LYS A 280 19.36 3.05 -7.81
C LYS A 280 19.24 1.83 -6.86
N SER A 281 20.16 1.68 -5.92
CA SER A 281 20.14 0.60 -4.92
C SER A 281 19.24 0.84 -3.71
N ARG A 282 18.71 2.07 -3.54
CA ARG A 282 17.85 2.40 -2.40
C ARG A 282 16.41 1.97 -2.66
N VAL A 283 15.79 1.35 -1.66
CA VAL A 283 14.37 1.00 -1.67
C VAL A 283 13.71 1.65 -0.46
N ARG A 284 12.66 2.45 -0.69
CA ARG A 284 11.74 2.93 0.32
C ARG A 284 10.38 2.32 0.07
N LEU A 285 9.72 1.85 1.12
CA LEU A 285 8.38 1.27 1.04
C LEU A 285 7.46 1.97 2.02
N TYR A 286 6.26 2.27 1.55
CA TYR A 286 5.21 2.96 2.28
C TYR A 286 3.94 2.13 2.29
N GLN A 287 3.19 2.22 3.38
CA GLN A 287 1.83 1.72 3.51
C GLN A 287 0.93 2.89 3.90
N GLY A 288 0.03 3.28 2.98
CA GLY A 288 -0.68 4.55 3.08
C GLY A 288 0.32 5.71 3.22
N GLU A 289 0.14 6.55 4.21
CA GLU A 289 1.03 7.69 4.49
C GLU A 289 2.30 7.34 5.31
N ASN A 290 2.49 6.07 5.67
CA ASN A 290 3.55 5.67 6.58
C ASN A 290 4.72 5.00 5.86
N LYS A 291 5.93 5.52 6.08
CA LYS A 291 7.15 4.88 5.60
C LYS A 291 7.49 3.69 6.49
N LEU A 292 7.39 2.48 5.95
CA LEU A 292 7.70 1.25 6.68
C LEU A 292 9.18 0.89 6.61
N ILE A 293 9.80 1.09 5.43
CA ILE A 293 11.14 0.60 5.11
C ILE A 293 11.92 1.69 4.39
N ASP A 294 13.20 1.84 4.73
CA ASP A 294 14.16 2.67 4.01
C ASP A 294 15.51 1.97 4.01
N LEU A 295 15.87 1.35 2.90
CA LEU A 295 17.09 0.59 2.69
C LEU A 295 18.00 1.33 1.72
N PRO A 296 19.05 2.04 2.17
CA PRO A 296 19.93 2.78 1.27
C PRO A 296 20.68 1.92 0.25
N LYS A 297 20.89 0.65 0.57
CA LYS A 297 21.58 -0.33 -0.28
C LYS A 297 20.83 -1.66 -0.22
N ALA A 298 19.65 -1.74 -0.86
CA ALA A 298 18.82 -2.93 -0.88
C ALA A 298 19.40 -4.03 -1.76
N PHE A 299 19.98 -3.67 -2.91
CA PHE A 299 20.63 -4.61 -3.85
C PHE A 299 21.68 -3.89 -4.71
N PRO A 300 22.67 -4.61 -5.22
CA PRO A 300 23.70 -4.05 -6.11
C PRO A 300 23.13 -3.88 -7.53
N THR A 301 22.99 -2.65 -8.00
CA THR A 301 22.43 -2.33 -9.33
C THR A 301 23.35 -2.74 -10.48
N GLU A 302 24.65 -2.87 -10.22
CA GLU A 302 25.62 -3.43 -11.16
C GLU A 302 25.42 -4.93 -11.40
N CYS A 303 24.73 -5.62 -10.52
CA CYS A 303 24.54 -7.06 -10.57
C CYS A 303 23.17 -7.49 -11.06
N ILE A 304 22.13 -6.75 -10.68
CA ILE A 304 20.75 -7.06 -11.04
C ILE A 304 20.02 -5.82 -11.54
N LYS A 305 19.16 -6.02 -12.53
CA LYS A 305 18.19 -5.03 -13.01
C LYS A 305 16.81 -5.62 -12.84
N ILE A 306 15.98 -4.99 -12.03
CA ILE A 306 14.60 -5.44 -11.84
C ILE A 306 13.85 -5.32 -13.16
N ASP A 307 13.21 -6.41 -13.58
CA ASP A 307 12.49 -6.51 -14.84
C ASP A 307 11.15 -7.26 -14.72
N ARG A 308 10.78 -7.73 -13.51
CA ARG A 308 9.55 -8.47 -13.27
C ARG A 308 8.96 -8.17 -11.90
N LEU A 309 7.64 -8.01 -11.85
CA LEU A 309 6.86 -8.00 -10.62
C LEU A 309 6.15 -9.33 -10.43
N ARG A 310 6.00 -9.78 -9.19
CA ARG A 310 5.31 -11.01 -8.84
C ARG A 310 4.57 -10.89 -7.52
N PHE A 311 3.32 -11.39 -7.49
CA PHE A 311 2.56 -11.65 -6.28
C PHE A 311 2.50 -13.15 -6.04
N GLN A 312 2.64 -13.59 -4.78
CA GLN A 312 2.61 -15.01 -4.45
C GLN A 312 2.33 -15.32 -2.97
N ASP A 313 2.24 -16.62 -2.67
CA ASP A 313 2.28 -17.23 -1.32
C ASP A 313 1.26 -16.66 -0.34
N GLY A 314 0.07 -16.35 -0.81
CA GLY A 314 -0.98 -15.87 0.07
C GLY A 314 -2.30 -15.78 -0.63
N ALA A 315 -3.31 -15.30 0.09
CA ALA A 315 -4.61 -15.00 -0.47
C ALA A 315 -4.86 -13.49 -0.37
N ALA A 316 -4.99 -12.85 -1.51
CA ALA A 316 -5.24 -11.41 -1.60
C ALA A 316 -5.97 -11.03 -2.88
N MET A 317 -6.46 -9.80 -2.91
CA MET A 317 -6.97 -9.13 -4.10
C MET A 317 -6.12 -7.90 -4.35
N VAL A 318 -5.64 -7.71 -5.59
CA VAL A 318 -4.77 -6.60 -6.01
C VAL A 318 -5.45 -5.79 -7.09
N SER A 319 -5.28 -4.48 -7.06
CA SER A 319 -5.71 -3.56 -8.11
C SER A 319 -4.80 -2.35 -8.21
N ASN A 320 -5.00 -1.52 -9.25
CA ASN A 320 -4.27 -0.26 -9.45
C ASN A 320 -2.75 -0.44 -9.46
N VAL A 321 -2.24 -1.53 -10.05
CA VAL A 321 -0.81 -1.75 -10.17
C VAL A 321 -0.23 -0.73 -11.14
N ARG A 322 0.67 0.12 -10.64
CA ARG A 322 1.23 1.24 -11.38
C ARG A 322 2.74 1.25 -11.27
N ILE A 323 3.41 1.41 -12.39
CA ILE A 323 4.85 1.69 -12.45
C ILE A 323 5.04 3.02 -13.15
N ALA A 324 5.80 3.92 -12.52
CA ALA A 324 6.13 5.20 -13.11
C ALA A 324 7.61 5.50 -12.99
N ILE A 325 8.18 6.14 -13.99
CA ILE A 325 9.60 6.45 -14.09
C ILE A 325 9.84 7.96 -14.06
N GLY A 326 11.10 8.34 -13.76
CA GLY A 326 11.50 9.74 -13.63
C GLY A 326 11.17 10.32 -12.25
N ALA A 327 11.89 11.34 -11.86
CA ALA A 327 11.60 12.16 -10.68
C ALA A 327 11.09 13.51 -11.18
N PRO A 328 9.87 13.93 -10.79
CA PRO A 328 9.34 15.21 -11.27
C PRO A 328 10.18 16.36 -10.70
N ASP A 329 10.72 17.20 -11.58
CA ASP A 329 11.26 18.51 -11.21
C ASP A 329 10.11 19.52 -11.17
N MET A 330 9.34 19.48 -10.09
CA MET A 330 8.12 20.30 -9.94
C MET A 330 8.43 21.79 -10.01
N ARG A 331 9.61 22.19 -9.50
CA ARG A 331 10.03 23.59 -9.53
C ARG A 331 10.26 24.08 -10.96
N ASN A 332 11.11 23.38 -11.71
CA ASN A 332 11.40 23.77 -13.11
C ASN A 332 10.13 23.79 -13.94
N LYS A 333 9.29 22.78 -13.83
CA LYS A 333 8.04 22.67 -14.59
C LYS A 333 7.08 23.80 -14.27
N LEU A 334 6.84 24.09 -12.99
CA LEU A 334 5.88 25.12 -12.62
C LEU A 334 6.43 26.54 -12.82
N ILE A 335 7.68 26.79 -12.44
CA ILE A 335 8.22 28.15 -12.41
C ILE A 335 8.80 28.54 -13.77
N THR A 336 9.56 27.65 -14.42
CA THR A 336 10.28 27.93 -15.67
C THR A 336 9.43 27.62 -16.89
N GLU A 337 8.82 26.41 -16.94
CA GLU A 337 8.00 25.97 -18.06
C GLU A 337 6.55 26.48 -17.97
N GLY A 338 6.13 26.95 -16.79
CA GLY A 338 4.80 27.52 -16.56
C GLY A 338 3.69 26.48 -16.40
N LYS A 339 4.00 25.18 -16.47
CA LYS A 339 3.01 24.10 -16.35
C LYS A 339 3.61 22.88 -15.67
N LEU A 340 2.96 22.43 -14.58
CA LEU A 340 3.25 21.17 -13.92
C LEU A 340 2.07 20.21 -14.11
N VAL A 341 2.34 19.01 -14.61
CA VAL A 341 1.39 17.91 -14.68
C VAL A 341 1.75 16.89 -13.58
N THR A 342 0.78 16.47 -12.80
CA THR A 342 1.02 15.48 -11.76
C THR A 342 -0.03 14.36 -11.78
N TYR A 343 0.45 13.15 -11.51
CA TYR A 343 -0.34 11.94 -11.32
C TYR A 343 -0.36 11.48 -9.86
N GLY A 344 0.27 12.24 -8.97
CA GLY A 344 0.42 11.92 -7.55
C GLY A 344 -0.66 12.54 -6.67
N ILE A 345 -1.80 12.95 -7.21
CA ILE A 345 -2.96 13.40 -6.46
C ILE A 345 -4.08 12.39 -6.70
N TYR A 346 -4.44 11.65 -5.66
CA TYR A 346 -5.32 10.49 -5.73
C TYR A 346 -6.72 10.81 -5.19
N PHE A 347 -7.70 10.16 -5.81
CA PHE A 347 -9.10 10.18 -5.43
C PHE A 347 -9.67 8.75 -5.52
N ASP A 348 -10.67 8.45 -4.73
CA ASP A 348 -11.47 7.24 -4.97
C ASP A 348 -12.33 7.38 -6.23
N VAL A 349 -12.79 6.27 -6.77
CA VAL A 349 -13.67 6.24 -7.96
C VAL A 349 -14.91 7.10 -7.68
N ASN A 350 -15.22 8.01 -8.60
CA ASN A 350 -16.32 8.96 -8.54
C ASN A 350 -16.34 9.88 -7.30
N LYS A 351 -15.21 10.01 -6.58
CA LYS A 351 -15.08 10.94 -5.45
C LYS A 351 -14.11 12.08 -5.75
N ASP A 352 -14.29 13.15 -5.01
CA ASP A 352 -13.51 14.39 -5.09
C ASP A 352 -12.70 14.68 -3.82
N VAL A 353 -12.76 13.80 -2.82
CA VAL A 353 -11.94 13.90 -1.61
C VAL A 353 -10.53 13.46 -1.93
N VAL A 354 -9.56 14.36 -1.70
CA VAL A 354 -8.14 14.07 -1.87
C VAL A 354 -7.70 13.01 -0.86
N LYS A 355 -7.05 11.97 -1.34
CA LYS A 355 -6.56 10.88 -0.48
C LYS A 355 -5.26 11.26 0.24
N PRO A 356 -5.02 10.73 1.45
CA PRO A 356 -3.81 11.02 2.23
C PRO A 356 -2.51 10.70 1.50
N GLU A 357 -2.52 9.70 0.60
CA GLU A 357 -1.38 9.33 -0.23
C GLU A 357 -0.92 10.44 -1.20
N SER A 358 -1.75 11.47 -1.40
CA SER A 358 -1.40 12.66 -2.18
C SER A 358 -0.50 13.66 -1.45
N TYR A 359 -0.34 13.49 -0.12
CA TYR A 359 0.32 14.47 0.74
C TYR A 359 1.76 14.79 0.30
N GLY A 360 2.55 13.79 -0.09
CA GLY A 360 3.94 14.01 -0.54
C GLY A 360 4.00 14.94 -1.75
N THR A 361 3.15 14.70 -2.72
CA THR A 361 3.04 15.53 -3.93
C THR A 361 2.56 16.95 -3.61
N LEU A 362 1.49 17.08 -2.81
CA LEU A 362 0.96 18.40 -2.41
C LEU A 362 1.96 19.21 -1.61
N LYS A 363 2.71 18.58 -0.72
CA LYS A 363 3.76 19.20 0.09
C LYS A 363 4.88 19.77 -0.78
N GLU A 364 5.33 19.04 -1.78
CA GLU A 364 6.37 19.50 -2.69
C GLU A 364 5.87 20.67 -3.54
N ILE A 365 4.64 20.60 -4.06
CA ILE A 365 4.02 21.71 -4.79
C ILE A 365 3.89 22.93 -3.88
N ALA A 366 3.44 22.75 -2.65
CA ALA A 366 3.34 23.83 -1.67
C ALA A 366 4.70 24.45 -1.35
N ALA A 367 5.77 23.65 -1.24
CA ALA A 367 7.13 24.15 -1.05
C ALA A 367 7.57 25.05 -2.20
N VAL A 368 7.33 24.63 -3.46
CA VAL A 368 7.61 25.44 -4.66
C VAL A 368 6.83 26.76 -4.63
N LEU A 369 5.56 26.73 -4.26
CA LEU A 369 4.72 27.95 -4.18
C LEU A 369 5.16 28.88 -3.03
N ASN A 370 5.58 28.35 -1.90
CA ASN A 370 6.07 29.13 -0.77
C ASN A 370 7.42 29.79 -1.06
N GLU A 371 8.30 29.12 -1.81
CA GLU A 371 9.56 29.70 -2.29
C GLU A 371 9.36 30.79 -3.35
N ASN A 372 8.18 30.83 -3.98
CA ASN A 372 7.86 31.77 -5.05
C ASN A 372 6.52 32.48 -4.74
N PRO A 373 6.49 33.45 -3.79
CA PRO A 373 5.26 34.04 -3.25
C PRO A 373 4.44 34.82 -4.29
N ASP A 374 5.07 35.36 -5.34
CA ASP A 374 4.40 36.12 -6.38
C ASP A 374 3.71 35.24 -7.46
N VAL A 375 3.98 33.94 -7.44
CA VAL A 375 3.43 33.02 -8.42
C VAL A 375 1.98 32.69 -8.07
N ARG A 376 1.09 32.91 -9.04
CA ARG A 376 -0.30 32.48 -9.02
C ARG A 376 -0.47 31.29 -9.95
N VAL A 377 -1.36 30.36 -9.59
CA VAL A 377 -1.59 29.15 -10.37
C VAL A 377 -3.07 28.83 -10.53
N LYS A 378 -3.42 28.27 -11.70
CA LYS A 378 -4.71 27.64 -11.97
C LYS A 378 -4.56 26.12 -11.88
N ILE A 379 -5.38 25.47 -11.04
CA ILE A 379 -5.42 24.04 -10.81
C ILE A 379 -6.52 23.47 -11.68
N ILE A 380 -6.19 22.51 -12.55
CA ILE A 380 -7.15 21.93 -13.49
C ILE A 380 -7.21 20.40 -13.27
N GLY A 381 -8.41 19.91 -12.94
CA GLY A 381 -8.67 18.47 -12.89
C GLY A 381 -9.02 17.91 -14.27
N HIS A 382 -8.61 16.67 -14.55
CA HIS A 382 -8.96 15.91 -15.76
C HIS A 382 -9.44 14.51 -15.38
N THR A 383 -10.28 13.92 -16.23
CA THR A 383 -10.73 12.53 -16.16
C THR A 383 -10.30 11.78 -17.43
N ASP A 384 -10.43 10.48 -17.42
CA ASP A 384 -10.53 9.68 -18.65
C ASP A 384 -11.96 9.79 -19.22
N SER A 385 -12.23 9.02 -20.28
CA SER A 385 -13.53 9.01 -20.97
C SER A 385 -14.52 8.00 -20.40
N ASP A 386 -14.29 7.42 -19.23
CA ASP A 386 -15.25 6.52 -18.61
C ASP A 386 -16.39 7.30 -17.96
N GLY A 387 -17.63 7.04 -18.41
CA GLY A 387 -18.82 7.73 -17.92
C GLY A 387 -19.38 8.77 -18.87
N ALA A 388 -20.26 9.64 -18.37
CA ALA A 388 -20.86 10.69 -19.15
C ALA A 388 -20.04 11.98 -19.07
N ASP A 389 -19.84 12.67 -20.23
CA ASP A 389 -19.05 13.91 -20.36
C ASP A 389 -19.42 14.96 -19.31
N ALA A 390 -20.73 15.18 -19.08
CA ALA A 390 -21.21 16.15 -18.10
C ALA A 390 -20.82 15.77 -16.65
N ALA A 391 -20.85 14.47 -16.31
CA ALA A 391 -20.43 13.96 -15.01
C ALA A 391 -18.91 14.08 -14.84
N ASN A 392 -18.14 13.77 -15.89
CA ASN A 392 -16.69 13.91 -15.92
C ASN A 392 -16.25 15.37 -15.78
N LEU A 393 -16.95 16.29 -16.44
CA LEU A 393 -16.71 17.73 -16.31
C LEU A 393 -16.97 18.22 -14.88
N ASP A 394 -18.10 17.85 -14.29
CA ASP A 394 -18.43 18.20 -12.91
C ASP A 394 -17.44 17.60 -11.91
N LEU A 395 -17.13 16.30 -12.01
CA LEU A 395 -16.18 15.61 -11.16
C LEU A 395 -14.78 16.26 -11.21
N SER A 396 -14.30 16.59 -12.40
CA SER A 396 -12.99 17.22 -12.58
C SER A 396 -12.91 18.61 -11.94
N LYS A 397 -13.99 19.42 -12.02
CA LYS A 397 -14.09 20.73 -11.34
C LYS A 397 -14.05 20.58 -9.83
N ARG A 398 -14.85 19.64 -9.27
CA ARG A 398 -14.85 19.37 -7.83
C ARG A 398 -13.48 18.89 -7.34
N ARG A 399 -12.79 18.05 -8.10
CA ARG A 399 -11.42 17.59 -7.78
C ARG A 399 -10.42 18.74 -7.78
N GLY A 400 -10.47 19.63 -8.79
CA GLY A 400 -9.64 20.83 -8.82
C GLY A 400 -9.88 21.74 -7.62
N ALA A 401 -11.14 21.92 -7.22
CA ALA A 401 -11.50 22.69 -6.02
C ALA A 401 -10.99 22.05 -4.74
N SER A 402 -11.09 20.72 -4.61
CA SER A 402 -10.58 20.00 -3.43
C SER A 402 -9.06 20.11 -3.30
N VAL A 403 -8.32 20.06 -4.41
CA VAL A 403 -6.86 20.27 -4.41
C VAL A 403 -6.50 21.68 -3.95
N LYS A 404 -7.22 22.69 -4.45
CA LYS A 404 -7.07 24.08 -3.98
C LYS A 404 -7.31 24.18 -2.47
N ASP A 405 -8.40 23.59 -2.00
CA ASP A 405 -8.78 23.60 -0.59
C ASP A 405 -7.71 22.96 0.30
N GLU A 406 -7.12 21.82 -0.13
CA GLU A 406 -6.02 21.17 0.57
C GLU A 406 -4.80 22.07 0.68
N LEU A 407 -4.39 22.73 -0.41
CA LEU A 407 -3.24 23.64 -0.41
C LEU A 407 -3.47 24.84 0.51
N VAL A 408 -4.68 25.39 0.56
CA VAL A 408 -5.01 26.49 1.47
C VAL A 408 -5.04 26.05 2.92
N LYS A 409 -5.80 24.98 3.23
CA LYS A 409 -6.10 24.57 4.61
C LYS A 409 -4.94 23.89 5.30
N ASN A 410 -4.22 23.03 4.57
CA ASN A 410 -3.20 22.15 5.14
C ASN A 410 -1.76 22.61 4.87
N PHE A 411 -1.56 23.44 3.84
CA PHE A 411 -0.21 23.94 3.48
C PHE A 411 -0.08 25.45 3.56
N GLY A 412 -1.16 26.18 3.92
CA GLY A 412 -1.12 27.63 4.19
C GLY A 412 -0.89 28.49 2.93
N ILE A 413 -1.17 28.00 1.74
CA ILE A 413 -1.08 28.80 0.52
C ILE A 413 -2.26 29.78 0.47
N ASP A 414 -1.97 31.07 0.20
CA ASP A 414 -3.00 32.09 0.12
C ASP A 414 -4.01 31.75 -1.00
N ALA A 415 -5.30 31.72 -0.64
CA ALA A 415 -6.40 31.39 -1.55
C ALA A 415 -6.49 32.31 -2.78
N SER A 416 -6.05 33.58 -2.66
CA SER A 416 -6.01 34.55 -3.75
C SER A 416 -5.01 34.21 -4.86
N ARG A 417 -4.03 33.37 -4.54
CA ARG A 417 -3.02 32.88 -5.49
C ARG A 417 -3.47 31.66 -6.27
N LEU A 418 -4.60 31.05 -5.88
CA LEU A 418 -5.06 29.78 -6.43
C LEU A 418 -6.42 29.94 -7.11
N GLU A 419 -6.46 29.58 -8.39
CA GLU A 419 -7.70 29.35 -9.13
C GLU A 419 -7.91 27.84 -9.32
N SER A 420 -9.15 27.38 -9.48
CA SER A 420 -9.44 25.96 -9.75
C SER A 420 -10.50 25.82 -10.84
N ASP A 421 -10.35 24.78 -11.66
CA ASP A 421 -11.27 24.43 -12.74
C ASP A 421 -11.20 22.93 -13.04
N GLY A 422 -11.99 22.45 -13.99
CA GLY A 422 -11.94 21.09 -14.50
C GLY A 422 -12.33 21.05 -15.96
N LEU A 423 -11.68 20.20 -16.71
CA LEU A 423 -11.90 20.02 -18.15
C LEU A 423 -12.47 18.62 -18.49
N GLY A 424 -12.75 17.80 -17.47
CA GLY A 424 -13.23 16.44 -17.72
C GLY A 424 -12.29 15.68 -18.64
N GLU A 425 -12.85 15.02 -19.64
CA GLU A 425 -12.14 14.24 -20.65
C GLU A 425 -11.80 15.01 -21.93
N THR A 426 -12.12 16.32 -21.99
CA THR A 426 -12.04 17.11 -23.25
C THR A 426 -10.62 17.37 -23.73
N GLN A 427 -9.61 17.19 -22.88
CA GLN A 427 -8.20 17.39 -23.24
C GLN A 427 -7.36 16.15 -22.86
N PRO A 428 -7.51 15.03 -23.57
CA PRO A 428 -6.73 13.84 -23.32
C PRO A 428 -5.27 14.06 -23.75
N VAL A 429 -4.32 13.53 -22.95
CA VAL A 429 -2.89 13.49 -23.27
C VAL A 429 -2.47 12.17 -23.91
N ALA A 430 -3.34 11.17 -23.85
CA ALA A 430 -3.20 9.88 -24.50
C ALA A 430 -4.58 9.38 -24.99
N PRO A 431 -4.65 8.47 -25.98
CA PRO A 431 -5.91 7.84 -26.37
C PRO A 431 -6.59 7.16 -25.18
N ASN A 432 -7.94 7.16 -25.15
CA ASN A 432 -8.70 6.48 -24.10
C ASN A 432 -9.00 5.00 -24.46
N ASP A 433 -8.03 4.30 -25.04
CA ASP A 433 -8.17 2.97 -25.63
C ASP A 433 -7.81 1.82 -24.66
N HIS A 434 -6.94 2.07 -23.68
CA HIS A 434 -6.56 1.08 -22.67
C HIS A 434 -6.21 1.74 -21.33
N THR A 435 -6.14 0.93 -20.27
CA THR A 435 -6.00 1.37 -18.87
C THR A 435 -4.81 2.30 -18.62
N ALA A 436 -3.64 1.98 -19.19
CA ALA A 436 -2.46 2.83 -19.04
C ALA A 436 -2.64 4.23 -19.63
N ASN A 437 -3.26 4.34 -20.82
CA ASN A 437 -3.56 5.62 -21.44
C ASN A 437 -4.63 6.40 -20.67
N LYS A 438 -5.69 5.74 -20.20
CA LYS A 438 -6.68 6.33 -19.31
C LYS A 438 -6.06 6.86 -18.03
N ALA A 439 -5.11 6.11 -17.43
CA ALA A 439 -4.38 6.58 -16.25
C ALA A 439 -3.59 7.88 -16.50
N LEU A 440 -3.07 8.09 -17.71
CA LEU A 440 -2.43 9.36 -18.10
C LEU A 440 -3.44 10.50 -18.23
N ASN A 441 -4.70 10.20 -18.59
CA ASN A 441 -5.75 11.20 -18.67
C ASN A 441 -6.27 11.62 -17.30
N ARG A 442 -6.29 10.72 -16.31
CA ARG A 442 -6.63 11.01 -14.90
C ARG A 442 -5.49 11.76 -14.21
N ARG A 443 -5.46 13.09 -14.35
CA ARG A 443 -4.36 13.94 -13.85
C ARG A 443 -4.84 15.26 -13.27
N VAL A 444 -3.96 15.94 -12.58
CA VAL A 444 -4.12 17.35 -12.18
C VAL A 444 -3.00 18.17 -12.78
N GLU A 445 -3.35 19.31 -13.35
CA GLU A 445 -2.42 20.28 -13.93
C GLU A 445 -2.39 21.55 -13.07
N PHE A 446 -1.20 22.11 -12.89
CA PHE A 446 -0.97 23.43 -12.29
C PHE A 446 -0.40 24.33 -13.38
N ILE A 447 -1.12 25.39 -13.70
CA ILE A 447 -0.73 26.34 -14.75
C ILE A 447 -0.42 27.68 -14.08
N LYS A 448 0.78 28.21 -14.31
CA LYS A 448 1.20 29.52 -13.85
C LYS A 448 0.38 30.59 -14.59
N LEU A 449 -0.16 31.57 -13.82
CA LEU A 449 -0.96 32.68 -14.30
C LEU A 449 -0.12 33.95 -14.52
#